data_1d7bc2b96fa7b5b3d5438f86d77ccd1a
#
_entry.id   1d7bc2b96fa7b5b3d5438f86d77ccd1a
#
_cell.length_a   1.000
_cell.length_b   1.000
_cell.length_c   1.000
_cell.angle_alpha   90.00
_cell.angle_beta   90.00
_cell.angle_gamma   90.00
#
_symmetry.space_group_name_H-M   'P 1'
#
loop_
_entity.id
_entity.type
_entity.pdbx_description
1 polymer ?
#
loop_
_entity_poly.entity_id
_entity_poly.type
_entity_poly.pdbx_seq_one_letter_code
_entity_poly.pdbx_strand_id
1 'polypeptide(L)'
;PAASWHLTPAGLGPVRIGMSRDEVSKALDVELRGEALDNEGSCIELFPSGGALKGTYFMFLDGKLSRISIAEPGEIRTPRGIHVGSTAEEVRKAYGEKLQAEPHHYVDLPAEYLTYWLKPDVRGVRFETSHDGKVQIIHAGTGSIQLVEGCA
;
A
#
# COMPACT_ATOMS: atom_id res chain seq x y z
N PRO A 1 -5.50 18.46 5.02
CA PRO A 1 -6.50 17.65 4.31
C PRO A 1 -5.91 16.38 3.72
N ALA A 2 -6.68 15.31 3.74
CA ALA A 2 -6.23 14.01 3.23
C ALA A 2 -5.73 14.06 1.78
N ALA A 3 -6.29 14.94 0.95
CA ALA A 3 -5.91 15.08 -0.47
C ALA A 3 -4.48 15.56 -0.66
N SER A 4 -3.86 16.18 0.35
CA SER A 4 -2.47 16.63 0.27
C SER A 4 -1.47 15.62 0.85
N TRP A 5 -1.96 14.52 1.42
CA TRP A 5 -1.10 13.50 2.02
C TRP A 5 -0.44 12.66 0.94
N HIS A 6 0.77 12.20 1.22
CA HIS A 6 1.49 11.28 0.35
C HIS A 6 1.69 9.95 1.05
N LEU A 7 1.62 8.87 0.27
CA LEU A 7 1.93 7.54 0.75
C LEU A 7 3.44 7.32 0.69
N THR A 8 4.05 7.03 1.82
CA THR A 8 5.48 6.73 1.93
C THR A 8 5.69 5.40 2.66
N PRO A 9 6.89 4.83 2.61
CA PRO A 9 7.20 3.65 3.40
C PRO A 9 7.05 3.85 4.91
N ALA A 10 7.01 5.09 5.39
CA ALA A 10 6.84 5.42 6.81
C ALA A 10 5.38 5.60 7.23
N GLY A 11 4.49 5.88 6.29
CA GLY A 11 3.08 6.10 6.61
C GLY A 11 2.31 6.95 5.62
N LEU A 12 1.19 7.50 6.08
CA LEU A 12 0.26 8.30 5.30
C LEU A 12 -0.30 9.41 6.17
N GLY A 13 0.01 10.67 5.85
CA GLY A 13 -0.43 11.80 6.67
C GLY A 13 0.00 11.63 8.14
N PRO A 14 -0.94 11.69 9.10
CA PRO A 14 -0.60 11.48 10.52
C PRO A 14 -0.40 10.01 10.89
N VAL A 15 -0.70 9.07 9.99
CA VAL A 15 -0.58 7.64 10.25
C VAL A 15 0.85 7.19 10.04
N ARG A 16 1.38 6.38 10.96
CA ARG A 16 2.74 5.84 10.89
C ARG A 16 2.73 4.32 11.00
N ILE A 17 3.60 3.68 10.24
CA ILE A 17 3.86 2.24 10.35
C ILE A 17 4.27 1.95 11.81
N GLY A 18 3.70 0.89 12.39
CA GLY A 18 3.91 0.52 13.79
C GLY A 18 2.80 0.95 14.73
N MET A 19 1.91 1.83 14.30
CA MET A 19 0.76 2.25 15.11
C MET A 19 -0.22 1.10 15.34
N SER A 20 -0.91 1.12 16.49
CA SER A 20 -2.02 0.20 16.75
C SER A 20 -3.25 0.62 15.96
N ARG A 21 -4.24 -0.26 15.89
CA ARG A 21 -5.54 0.04 15.28
C ARG A 21 -6.18 1.29 15.88
N ASP A 22 -6.18 1.40 17.20
CA ASP A 22 -6.77 2.55 17.89
C ASP A 22 -6.02 3.84 17.58
N GLU A 23 -4.70 3.78 17.53
CA GLU A 23 -3.88 4.93 17.17
C GLU A 23 -4.15 5.42 15.74
N VAL A 24 -4.30 4.49 14.79
CA VAL A 24 -4.64 4.83 13.39
C VAL A 24 -6.03 5.46 13.33
N SER A 25 -7.01 4.85 13.99
CA SER A 25 -8.38 5.36 14.02
C SER A 25 -8.45 6.77 14.59
N LYS A 26 -7.73 7.01 15.68
CA LYS A 26 -7.63 8.34 16.30
C LYS A 26 -6.95 9.35 15.38
N ALA A 27 -5.84 8.96 14.77
CA ALA A 27 -5.08 9.85 13.89
C ALA A 27 -5.91 10.30 12.68
N LEU A 28 -6.74 9.40 12.16
CA LEU A 28 -7.60 9.69 11.00
C LEU A 28 -8.96 10.26 11.39
N ASP A 29 -9.34 10.18 12.66
CA ASP A 29 -10.67 10.52 13.16
C ASP A 29 -11.77 9.80 12.39
N VAL A 30 -11.56 8.50 12.13
CA VAL A 30 -12.53 7.63 11.44
C VAL A 30 -12.51 6.25 12.08
N GLU A 31 -13.64 5.54 11.96
CA GLU A 31 -13.72 4.15 12.34
C GLU A 31 -13.10 3.28 11.26
N LEU A 32 -12.36 2.25 11.66
CA LEU A 32 -11.80 1.26 10.75
C LEU A 32 -12.67 0.01 10.78
N ARG A 33 -12.99 -0.53 9.59
CA ARG A 33 -13.85 -1.69 9.42
C ARG A 33 -13.14 -2.81 8.68
N GLY A 34 -13.51 -4.03 8.98
CA GLY A 34 -12.98 -5.23 8.35
C GLY A 34 -12.98 -6.40 9.30
N GLU A 35 -12.61 -7.55 8.79
CA GLU A 35 -12.59 -8.79 9.55
C GLU A 35 -11.19 -9.41 9.52
N ALA A 36 -10.87 -10.18 10.56
CA ALA A 36 -9.67 -10.99 10.56
C ALA A 36 -9.84 -12.11 9.52
N LEU A 37 -8.86 -12.29 8.66
CA LEU A 37 -8.88 -13.32 7.62
C LEU A 37 -8.28 -14.64 8.12
N ASP A 38 -7.57 -14.61 9.23
CA ASP A 38 -7.07 -15.80 9.90
C ASP A 38 -7.86 -16.04 11.19
N ASN A 39 -7.81 -17.27 11.70
CA ASN A 39 -8.57 -17.65 12.90
C ASN A 39 -8.03 -17.02 14.18
N GLU A 40 -6.82 -16.49 14.17
CA GLU A 40 -6.15 -15.94 15.34
C GLU A 40 -6.16 -14.41 15.37
N GLY A 41 -6.54 -13.78 14.25
CA GLY A 41 -6.52 -12.32 14.12
C GLY A 41 -5.13 -11.71 14.09
N SER A 42 -4.10 -12.51 13.77
CA SER A 42 -2.72 -12.02 13.70
C SER A 42 -2.46 -11.14 12.48
N CYS A 43 -3.25 -11.31 11.41
CA CYS A 43 -3.21 -10.47 10.22
C CYS A 43 -4.62 -9.98 9.91
N ILE A 44 -4.80 -8.65 9.93
CA ILE A 44 -6.11 -8.03 9.71
C ILE A 44 -5.96 -6.92 8.69
N GLU A 45 -6.87 -6.88 7.72
CA GLU A 45 -6.96 -5.75 6.79
C GLU A 45 -8.21 -4.94 7.09
N LEU A 46 -8.04 -3.63 7.31
CA LEU A 46 -9.12 -2.73 7.70
C LEU A 46 -9.23 -1.56 6.73
N PHE A 47 -10.46 -1.06 6.61
CA PHE A 47 -10.82 0.04 5.72
C PHE A 47 -11.38 1.20 6.54
N PRO A 48 -11.10 2.48 6.13
CA PRO A 48 -11.79 3.62 6.74
C PRO A 48 -13.28 3.59 6.39
N SER A 49 -14.12 3.96 7.35
CA SER A 49 -15.59 3.95 7.16
C SER A 49 -16.12 5.14 6.37
N GLY A 50 -15.30 6.02 5.87
CA GLY A 50 -15.75 7.24 5.21
C GLY A 50 -14.96 7.62 3.97
N GLY A 51 -15.49 8.57 3.20
CA GLY A 51 -15.20 8.81 1.82
C GLY A 51 -13.86 9.39 1.43
N ALA A 52 -13.17 10.15 2.29
CA ALA A 52 -11.94 10.85 1.92
C ALA A 52 -10.77 9.91 1.61
N LEU A 53 -10.80 8.70 2.15
CA LEU A 53 -9.74 7.70 1.97
C LEU A 53 -10.24 6.44 1.26
N LYS A 54 -11.21 6.60 0.36
CA LYS A 54 -11.68 5.48 -0.48
C LYS A 54 -10.51 4.83 -1.20
N GLY A 55 -10.54 3.50 -1.27
CA GLY A 55 -9.47 2.75 -1.90
C GLY A 55 -8.24 2.55 -1.04
N THR A 56 -8.20 3.12 0.17
CA THR A 56 -7.10 2.94 1.12
C THR A 56 -7.44 1.82 2.08
N TYR A 57 -6.50 0.92 2.34
CA TYR A 57 -6.67 -0.08 3.37
C TYR A 57 -5.37 -0.33 4.13
N PHE A 58 -5.53 -0.82 5.36
CA PHE A 58 -4.45 -0.93 6.33
C PHE A 58 -4.30 -2.38 6.78
N MET A 59 -3.10 -2.92 6.67
CA MET A 59 -2.79 -4.26 7.16
C MET A 59 -2.10 -4.17 8.52
N PHE A 60 -2.69 -4.83 9.52
CA PHE A 60 -2.11 -4.94 10.86
C PHE A 60 -1.59 -6.36 11.07
N LEU A 61 -0.33 -6.48 11.45
CA LEU A 61 0.29 -7.73 11.83
C LEU A 61 0.57 -7.68 13.32
N ASP A 62 0.00 -8.64 14.06
CA ASP A 62 0.14 -8.71 15.52
C ASP A 62 -0.19 -7.38 16.21
N GLY A 63 -1.26 -6.73 15.74
CA GLY A 63 -1.77 -5.49 16.30
C GLY A 63 -1.06 -4.22 15.90
N LYS A 64 -0.08 -4.29 15.00
CA LYS A 64 0.68 -3.12 14.53
C LYS A 64 0.54 -2.92 13.03
N LEU A 65 0.37 -1.68 12.62
CA LEU A 65 0.27 -1.31 11.22
C LEU A 65 1.57 -1.69 10.50
N SER A 66 1.43 -2.54 9.49
CA SER A 66 2.55 -3.09 8.73
C SER A 66 2.58 -2.58 7.29
N ARG A 67 1.43 -2.38 6.69
CA ARG A 67 1.31 -2.01 5.28
C ARG A 67 0.08 -1.13 5.05
N ILE A 68 0.24 -0.12 4.20
CA ILE A 68 -0.86 0.72 3.73
C ILE A 68 -0.95 0.50 2.22
N SER A 69 -2.16 0.27 1.72
CA SER A 69 -2.39 0.01 0.31
C SER A 69 -3.41 0.98 -0.26
N ILE A 70 -3.17 1.42 -1.50
CA ILE A 70 -4.09 2.29 -2.25
C ILE A 70 -4.49 1.55 -3.52
N ALA A 71 -5.80 1.36 -3.69
CA ALA A 71 -6.38 0.79 -4.90
C ALA A 71 -7.44 1.75 -5.44
N GLU A 72 -7.99 1.48 -6.62
CA GLU A 72 -9.09 2.27 -7.17
C GLU A 72 -10.27 2.29 -6.19
N PRO A 73 -10.93 3.43 -5.93
CA PRO A 73 -10.77 4.75 -6.57
C PRO A 73 -9.83 5.71 -5.84
N GLY A 74 -8.85 5.21 -5.11
CA GLY A 74 -7.91 6.04 -4.35
C GLY A 74 -7.11 6.96 -5.24
N GLU A 75 -6.90 8.19 -4.79
CA GLU A 75 -6.19 9.23 -5.54
C GLU A 75 -4.89 9.67 -4.89
N ILE A 76 -4.54 9.08 -3.75
CA ILE A 76 -3.33 9.42 -3.02
C ILE A 76 -2.09 9.02 -3.82
N ARG A 77 -1.11 9.91 -3.85
CA ARG A 77 0.13 9.74 -4.60
C ARG A 77 1.32 9.48 -3.69
N THR A 78 2.36 8.89 -4.24
CA THR A 78 3.67 8.88 -3.59
C THR A 78 4.32 10.26 -3.72
N PRO A 79 5.36 10.58 -2.91
CA PRO A 79 6.08 11.86 -3.07
C PRO A 79 6.66 12.08 -4.47
N ARG A 80 6.92 10.99 -5.21
CA ARG A 80 7.42 11.07 -6.59
C ARG A 80 6.30 11.13 -7.63
N GLY A 81 5.05 11.30 -7.18
CA GLY A 81 3.90 11.56 -8.06
C GLY A 81 3.22 10.33 -8.63
N ILE A 82 3.58 9.13 -8.22
CA ILE A 82 2.95 7.90 -8.72
C ILE A 82 1.62 7.68 -8.02
N HIS A 83 0.61 7.30 -8.79
CA HIS A 83 -0.74 7.04 -8.33
C HIS A 83 -1.34 5.83 -9.05
N VAL A 84 -2.48 5.37 -8.58
CA VAL A 84 -3.23 4.32 -9.29
C VAL A 84 -3.59 4.86 -10.69
N GLY A 85 -3.24 4.10 -11.72
CA GLY A 85 -3.38 4.51 -13.12
C GLY A 85 -2.09 5.01 -13.76
N SER A 86 -1.05 5.29 -12.99
CA SER A 86 0.28 5.61 -13.55
C SER A 86 0.80 4.42 -14.34
N THR A 87 1.59 4.68 -15.38
CA THR A 87 2.19 3.59 -16.19
C THR A 87 3.43 3.03 -15.51
N ALA A 88 3.76 1.78 -15.85
CA ALA A 88 5.01 1.16 -15.40
C ALA A 88 6.23 1.99 -15.80
N GLU A 89 6.18 2.61 -16.98
CA GLU A 89 7.25 3.48 -17.47
C GLU A 89 7.42 4.72 -16.57
N GLU A 90 6.31 5.32 -16.15
CA GLU A 90 6.36 6.45 -15.22
C GLU A 90 6.97 6.04 -13.88
N VAL A 91 6.66 4.84 -13.39
CA VAL A 91 7.25 4.30 -12.16
C VAL A 91 8.77 4.13 -12.33
N ARG A 92 9.20 3.53 -13.44
CA ARG A 92 10.62 3.34 -13.74
C ARG A 92 11.37 4.66 -13.83
N LYS A 93 10.75 5.65 -14.44
CA LYS A 93 11.35 6.99 -14.55
C LYS A 93 11.47 7.66 -13.18
N ALA A 94 10.47 7.50 -12.32
CA ALA A 94 10.46 8.12 -11.00
C ALA A 94 11.45 7.50 -10.02
N TYR A 95 11.62 6.17 -10.06
CA TYR A 95 12.42 5.44 -9.07
C TYR A 95 13.77 4.92 -9.58
N GLY A 96 13.97 4.90 -10.90
CA GLY A 96 15.25 4.61 -11.51
C GLY A 96 15.77 3.18 -11.32
N GLU A 97 17.11 3.06 -11.30
CA GLU A 97 17.79 1.76 -11.32
C GLU A 97 17.60 0.91 -10.07
N LYS A 98 17.23 1.51 -8.96
CA LYS A 98 17.01 0.77 -7.71
C LYS A 98 15.68 0.03 -7.68
N LEU A 99 14.83 0.28 -8.67
CA LEU A 99 13.54 -0.38 -8.78
C LEU A 99 13.77 -1.85 -9.18
N GLN A 100 13.17 -2.77 -8.43
CA GLN A 100 13.25 -4.19 -8.71
C GLN A 100 11.95 -4.64 -9.36
N ALA A 101 12.04 -5.34 -10.49
CA ALA A 101 10.88 -5.81 -11.22
C ALA A 101 10.80 -7.33 -11.20
N GLU A 102 9.60 -7.87 -10.98
CA GLU A 102 9.33 -9.30 -11.11
C GLU A 102 7.94 -9.51 -11.72
N PRO A 103 7.73 -10.64 -12.45
CA PRO A 103 6.44 -10.92 -13.06
C PRO A 103 5.35 -11.05 -12.01
N HIS A 104 4.14 -10.58 -12.35
CA HIS A 104 2.97 -10.73 -11.48
C HIS A 104 2.65 -12.23 -11.31
N HIS A 105 2.27 -12.64 -10.09
CA HIS A 105 2.02 -14.04 -9.78
C HIS A 105 0.76 -14.60 -10.45
N TYR A 106 -0.24 -13.76 -10.70
CA TYR A 106 -1.56 -14.20 -11.18
C TYR A 106 -1.94 -13.65 -12.55
N VAL A 107 -1.36 -12.54 -12.96
CA VAL A 107 -1.69 -11.86 -14.22
C VAL A 107 -0.52 -11.98 -15.18
N ASP A 108 -0.80 -12.31 -16.44
CA ASP A 108 0.24 -12.46 -17.45
C ASP A 108 0.96 -11.14 -17.74
N LEU A 109 2.18 -11.25 -18.27
CA LEU A 109 2.92 -10.09 -18.73
C LEU A 109 2.07 -9.25 -19.69
N PRO A 110 2.16 -7.92 -19.63
CA PRO A 110 3.19 -7.14 -18.95
C PRO A 110 2.95 -6.85 -17.46
N ALA A 111 1.98 -7.48 -16.82
CA ALA A 111 1.73 -7.28 -15.38
C ALA A 111 2.94 -7.70 -14.55
N GLU A 112 3.32 -6.85 -13.62
CA GLU A 112 4.53 -7.06 -12.81
C GLU A 112 4.41 -6.38 -11.45
N TYR A 113 5.31 -6.76 -10.54
CA TYR A 113 5.55 -6.04 -9.29
C TYR A 113 6.80 -5.20 -9.46
N LEU A 114 6.70 -3.92 -9.19
CA LEU A 114 7.82 -2.97 -9.21
C LEU A 114 8.04 -2.51 -7.78
N THR A 115 9.19 -2.84 -7.21
CA THR A 115 9.46 -2.59 -5.79
C THR A 115 10.69 -1.71 -5.60
N TYR A 116 10.53 -0.64 -4.81
CA TYR A 116 11.60 0.23 -4.40
C TYR A 116 11.80 0.09 -2.89
N TRP A 117 12.98 -0.35 -2.49
CA TRP A 117 13.33 -0.49 -1.08
C TRP A 117 14.09 0.72 -0.58
N LEU A 118 13.53 1.40 0.41
CA LEU A 118 14.25 2.43 1.16
C LEU A 118 15.26 1.75 2.08
N LYS A 119 14.85 0.65 2.72
CA LYS A 119 15.70 -0.26 3.45
C LYS A 119 15.28 -1.69 3.08
N PRO A 120 16.17 -2.48 2.45
CA PRO A 120 15.80 -3.80 1.92
C PRO A 120 15.05 -4.67 2.91
N ASP A 121 13.89 -5.19 2.48
CA ASP A 121 12.98 -6.06 3.23
C ASP A 121 12.41 -5.47 4.53
N VAL A 122 12.69 -4.19 4.83
CA VAL A 122 12.25 -3.52 6.07
C VAL A 122 11.31 -2.38 5.79
N ARG A 123 11.63 -1.53 4.82
CA ARG A 123 10.78 -0.39 4.42
C ARG A 123 10.86 -0.19 2.93
N GLY A 124 9.70 -0.14 2.27
CA GLY A 124 9.67 0.06 0.83
C GLY A 124 8.28 0.38 0.32
N VAL A 125 8.19 0.48 -1.01
CA VAL A 125 6.94 0.67 -1.74
C VAL A 125 6.92 -0.29 -2.91
N ARG A 126 5.77 -0.96 -3.12
CA ARG A 126 5.56 -1.87 -4.23
C ARG A 126 4.39 -1.39 -5.08
N PHE A 127 4.63 -1.32 -6.38
CA PHE A 127 3.61 -0.99 -7.37
C PHE A 127 3.21 -2.28 -8.08
N GLU A 128 1.94 -2.63 -8.00
CA GLU A 128 1.38 -3.80 -8.66
C GLU A 128 0.71 -3.33 -9.94
N THR A 129 1.22 -3.75 -11.10
CA THR A 129 0.65 -3.36 -12.39
C THR A 129 -0.26 -4.46 -12.93
N SER A 130 -1.21 -4.05 -13.76
CA SER A 130 -2.15 -4.95 -14.41
C SER A 130 -1.69 -5.27 -15.84
N HIS A 131 -2.51 -6.05 -16.55
CA HIS A 131 -2.23 -6.47 -17.92
C HIS A 131 -2.06 -5.31 -18.93
N ASP A 132 -2.56 -4.13 -18.58
CA ASP A 132 -2.41 -2.92 -19.42
C ASP A 132 -1.17 -2.10 -19.06
N GLY A 133 -0.33 -2.60 -18.17
CA GLY A 133 0.90 -1.92 -17.75
C GLY A 133 0.68 -0.72 -16.85
N LYS A 134 -0.50 -0.59 -16.25
CA LYS A 134 -0.81 0.51 -15.34
C LYS A 134 -0.83 0.06 -13.89
N VAL A 135 -0.41 0.93 -13.00
CA VAL A 135 -0.46 0.68 -11.56
C VAL A 135 -1.90 0.48 -11.12
N GLN A 136 -2.16 -0.67 -10.54
CA GLN A 136 -3.47 -1.05 -10.02
C GLN A 136 -3.54 -0.87 -8.50
N ILE A 137 -2.47 -1.20 -7.80
CA ILE A 137 -2.38 -1.09 -6.34
C ILE A 137 -0.99 -0.59 -5.98
N ILE A 138 -0.92 0.27 -4.95
CA ILE A 138 0.33 0.69 -4.34
C ILE A 138 0.35 0.19 -2.91
N HIS A 139 1.41 -0.52 -2.52
CA HIS A 139 1.63 -1.00 -1.16
C HIS A 139 2.86 -0.31 -0.58
N ALA A 140 2.74 0.26 0.61
CA ALA A 140 3.90 0.88 1.27
C ALA A 140 3.98 0.45 2.74
N GLY A 141 5.17 0.26 3.24
CA GLY A 141 5.40 -0.15 4.61
C GLY A 141 6.57 -1.11 4.78
N THR A 142 6.34 -2.15 5.58
CA THR A 142 7.35 -3.16 5.94
C THR A 142 7.54 -4.20 4.84
N GLY A 143 8.30 -5.24 5.14
CA GLY A 143 8.45 -6.41 4.25
C GLY A 143 7.12 -7.05 3.85
N SER A 144 6.04 -6.79 4.58
CA SER A 144 4.70 -7.29 4.23
C SER A 144 4.17 -6.76 2.91
N ILE A 145 4.81 -5.74 2.30
CA ILE A 145 4.45 -5.28 0.95
C ILE A 145 4.63 -6.38 -0.10
N GLN A 146 5.39 -7.42 0.22
CA GLN A 146 5.65 -8.56 -0.66
C GLN A 146 4.56 -9.65 -0.58
N LEU A 147 3.63 -9.55 0.35
CA LEU A 147 2.53 -10.52 0.48
C LEU A 147 1.55 -10.31 -0.67
N VAL A 148 1.49 -11.27 -1.59
CA VAL A 148 0.72 -11.14 -2.84
C VAL A 148 -0.78 -11.36 -2.65
N GLU A 149 -1.19 -12.02 -1.59
CA GLU A 149 -2.60 -12.28 -1.27
C GLU A 149 -3.04 -11.56 0.03
N GLY A 150 -2.32 -10.55 0.44
CA GLY A 150 -2.61 -9.85 1.69
C GLY A 150 -2.50 -10.78 2.89
N CYS A 151 -3.56 -10.85 3.71
CA CYS A 151 -3.63 -11.72 4.88
C CYS A 151 -4.03 -13.17 4.54
N ALA A 152 -4.34 -13.45 3.29
CA ALA A 152 -4.84 -14.77 2.89
C ALA A 152 -3.78 -15.86 2.95
#